data_67960d7f1a847897690864d7ad5cea02
#
_entry.id   67960d7f1a847897690864d7ad5cea02
#
_cell.length_a   1.000
_cell.length_b   1.000
_cell.length_c   1.000
_cell.angle_alpha   90.00
_cell.angle_beta   90.00
_cell.angle_gamma   90.00
#
_symmetry.space_group_name_H-M   'P 1'
#
loop_
_entity.id
_entity.type
_entity.pdbx_description
1 polymer ?
#
loop_
_entity_poly.entity_id
_entity_poly.type
_entity_poly.pdbx_seq_one_letter_code
_entity_poly.pdbx_strand_id
1 'polypeptide(L)'
;PALDSIPKWLKGDTGMVALRLSSHPDVINITNELNSPICSTSANLSGEETARNKAEIKKIFGPDLYIADGELGKLNKPSSVQELITGKWIRK
;
A
#
# COMPACT_ATOMS: atom_id res chain seq x y z
N PRO A 1 -4.58 -13.36 10.26
CA PRO A 1 -4.33 -12.92 11.64
C PRO A 1 -2.96 -12.30 11.82
N ALA A 2 -2.84 -11.34 12.70
CA ALA A 2 -1.58 -10.66 12.96
C ALA A 2 -0.91 -11.26 14.20
N LEU A 3 0.44 -11.36 14.17
CA LEU A 3 1.22 -11.75 15.33
C LEU A 3 1.13 -10.64 16.41
N ASP A 4 1.33 -11.03 17.68
CA ASP A 4 1.30 -10.06 18.77
C ASP A 4 2.40 -9.00 18.66
N SER A 5 3.51 -9.33 18.00
CA SER A 5 4.61 -8.39 17.75
C SER A 5 4.29 -7.29 16.74
N ILE A 6 3.21 -7.44 15.97
CA ILE A 6 2.81 -6.42 15.00
C ILE A 6 2.25 -5.20 15.74
N PRO A 7 2.71 -3.97 15.44
CA PRO A 7 2.21 -2.77 16.10
C PRO A 7 0.70 -2.60 15.97
N LYS A 8 0.06 -2.10 17.01
CA LYS A 8 -1.38 -1.90 17.04
C LYS A 8 -1.87 -0.96 15.93
N TRP A 9 -1.07 0.05 15.59
CA TRP A 9 -1.44 1.00 14.53
C TRP A 9 -1.48 0.36 13.13
N LEU A 10 -0.82 -0.80 12.92
CA LEU A 10 -0.92 -1.55 11.66
C LEU A 10 -2.13 -2.48 11.64
N LYS A 11 -2.41 -3.15 12.74
CA LYS A 11 -3.51 -4.13 12.80
C LYS A 11 -4.84 -3.55 13.31
N GLY A 12 -4.83 -2.36 13.91
CA GLY A 12 -6.03 -1.75 14.47
C GLY A 12 -6.68 -2.63 15.53
N ASP A 13 -8.00 -2.61 15.57
CA ASP A 13 -8.78 -3.38 16.53
C ASP A 13 -9.20 -4.76 16.01
N THR A 14 -8.82 -5.11 14.78
CA THR A 14 -9.27 -6.33 14.12
C THR A 14 -8.44 -7.57 14.47
N GLY A 15 -7.23 -7.39 15.00
CA GLY A 15 -6.27 -8.50 15.14
C GLY A 15 -5.73 -9.02 13.82
N MET A 16 -5.99 -8.30 12.71
CA MET A 16 -5.61 -8.67 11.36
C MET A 16 -4.62 -7.66 10.80
N VAL A 17 -3.79 -8.09 9.86
CA VAL A 17 -2.91 -7.20 9.11
C VAL A 17 -3.06 -7.47 7.62
N ALA A 18 -3.13 -6.40 6.83
CA ALA A 18 -3.19 -6.50 5.37
C ALA A 18 -1.77 -6.60 4.83
N LEU A 19 -1.51 -7.61 4.02
CA LEU A 19 -0.23 -7.83 3.37
C LEU A 19 -0.40 -7.86 1.86
N ARG A 20 0.58 -7.35 1.17
CA ARG A 20 0.62 -7.40 -0.29
C ARG A 20 1.99 -7.86 -0.76
N LEU A 21 1.99 -8.85 -1.63
CA LEU A 21 3.19 -9.28 -2.32
C LEU A 21 3.25 -8.55 -3.66
N SER A 22 4.17 -7.61 -3.79
CA SER A 22 4.29 -6.79 -5.00
C SER A 22 5.33 -7.35 -5.95
N SER A 23 5.01 -7.32 -7.25
CA SER A 23 5.96 -7.64 -8.31
C SER A 23 6.58 -6.39 -8.94
N HIS A 24 6.22 -5.18 -8.46
CA HIS A 24 6.78 -3.95 -8.99
C HIS A 24 8.28 -3.85 -8.67
N PRO A 25 9.15 -3.60 -9.68
CA PRO A 25 10.60 -3.61 -9.47
C PRO A 25 11.08 -2.65 -8.38
N ASP A 26 10.52 -1.45 -8.30
CA ASP A 26 10.93 -0.45 -7.31
C ASP A 26 10.61 -0.90 -5.89
N VAL A 27 9.44 -1.51 -5.69
CA VAL A 27 9.05 -2.04 -4.38
C VAL A 27 9.96 -3.21 -3.98
N ILE A 28 10.26 -4.10 -4.92
CA ILE A 28 11.18 -5.22 -4.69
C ILE A 28 12.56 -4.71 -4.28
N ASN A 29 13.09 -3.72 -5.00
CA ASN A 29 14.40 -3.15 -4.71
C ASN A 29 14.45 -2.50 -3.33
N ILE A 30 13.44 -1.71 -2.97
CA ILE A 30 13.38 -1.03 -1.68
C ILE A 30 13.30 -2.04 -0.53
N THR A 31 12.43 -3.04 -0.63
CA THR A 31 12.27 -4.04 0.42
C THR A 31 13.51 -4.92 0.56
N ASN A 32 14.20 -5.23 -0.54
CA ASN A 32 15.45 -5.97 -0.49
C ASN A 32 16.58 -5.16 0.16
N GLU A 33 16.71 -3.88 -0.18
CA GLU A 33 17.71 -2.99 0.44
C GLU A 33 17.49 -2.85 1.94
N LEU A 34 16.25 -2.73 2.38
CA LEU A 34 15.91 -2.61 3.79
C LEU A 34 15.87 -3.96 4.50
N ASN A 35 15.83 -5.06 3.77
CA ASN A 35 15.58 -6.40 4.30
C ASN A 35 14.35 -6.42 5.22
N SER A 36 13.29 -5.75 4.80
CA SER A 36 12.10 -5.53 5.62
C SER A 36 10.90 -5.20 4.73
N PRO A 37 9.67 -5.54 5.15
CA PRO A 37 8.48 -5.00 4.51
C PRO A 37 8.38 -3.49 4.75
N ILE A 38 7.58 -2.82 3.94
CA ILE A 38 7.32 -1.38 4.07
C ILE A 38 5.82 -1.15 4.19
N CYS A 39 5.46 -0.07 4.86
CA CYS A 39 4.07 0.36 4.93
C CYS A 39 3.67 1.03 3.62
N SER A 40 2.45 0.76 3.18
CA SER A 40 1.93 1.40 1.98
C SER A 40 0.49 1.82 2.17
N THR A 41 0.09 2.83 1.42
CA THR A 41 -1.28 3.33 1.44
C THR A 41 -1.63 3.84 0.05
N SER A 42 -2.92 4.08 -0.20
CA SER A 42 -3.35 4.69 -1.45
C SER A 42 -2.93 6.16 -1.49
N ALA A 43 -2.63 6.65 -2.69
CA ALA A 43 -2.18 8.04 -2.90
C ALA A 43 -3.38 8.98 -3.05
N ASN A 44 -4.15 9.14 -1.96
CA ASN A 44 -5.33 9.99 -1.95
C ASN A 44 -5.64 10.44 -0.52
N LEU A 45 -6.39 11.52 -0.40
CA LEU A 45 -7.04 11.86 0.86
C LEU A 45 -8.22 10.91 1.05
N SER A 46 -8.57 10.60 2.29
CA SER A 46 -9.62 9.64 2.61
C SER A 46 -10.93 9.97 1.87
N GLY A 47 -11.45 9.00 1.11
CA GLY A 47 -12.68 9.17 0.33
C GLY A 47 -12.52 9.85 -1.01
N GLU A 48 -11.32 10.34 -1.34
CA GLU A 48 -11.05 11.01 -2.61
C GLU A 48 -10.47 10.02 -3.64
N GLU A 49 -10.40 10.46 -4.90
CA GLU A 49 -9.76 9.65 -5.95
C GLU A 49 -8.26 9.53 -5.73
N THR A 50 -7.72 8.37 -6.09
CA THR A 50 -6.28 8.11 -6.01
C THR A 50 -5.53 8.85 -7.12
N ALA A 51 -4.40 9.47 -6.76
CA ALA A 51 -3.51 10.13 -7.72
C ALA A 51 -2.92 9.11 -8.70
N ARG A 52 -2.81 9.50 -9.98
CA ARG A 52 -2.33 8.62 -11.05
C ARG A 52 -0.95 9.00 -11.59
N ASN A 53 -0.43 10.16 -11.19
CA ASN A 53 0.88 10.64 -11.63
C ASN A 53 1.47 11.62 -10.61
N LYS A 54 2.72 12.02 -10.84
CA LYS A 54 3.43 12.93 -9.93
C LYS A 54 2.73 14.28 -9.76
N ALA A 55 2.17 14.82 -10.85
CA ALA A 55 1.51 16.12 -10.78
C ALA A 55 0.27 16.08 -9.88
N GLU A 56 -0.51 15.00 -9.96
CA GLU A 56 -1.67 14.80 -9.10
C GLU A 56 -1.27 14.62 -7.65
N ILE A 57 -0.17 13.90 -7.37
CA ILE A 57 0.34 13.73 -6.02
C ILE A 57 0.74 15.07 -5.42
N LYS A 58 1.45 15.89 -6.17
CA LYS A 58 1.86 17.23 -5.70
C LYS A 58 0.66 18.13 -5.45
N LYS A 59 -0.38 18.01 -6.27
CA LYS A 59 -1.61 18.77 -6.08
C LYS A 59 -2.34 18.38 -4.79
N ILE A 60 -2.36 17.09 -4.46
CA ILE A 60 -3.09 16.56 -3.29
C ILE A 60 -2.29 16.78 -2.01
N PHE A 61 -1.00 16.47 -2.01
CA PHE A 61 -0.16 16.44 -0.80
C PHE A 61 0.83 17.59 -0.68
N GLY A 62 0.90 18.46 -1.67
CA GLY A 62 1.80 19.61 -1.67
C GLY A 62 3.12 19.33 -2.38
N PRO A 63 3.88 20.42 -2.70
CA PRO A 63 5.10 20.30 -3.50
C PRO A 63 6.31 19.73 -2.74
N ASP A 64 6.25 19.69 -1.41
CA ASP A 64 7.39 19.29 -0.58
C ASP A 64 7.51 17.78 -0.37
N LEU A 65 6.51 17.01 -0.80
CA LEU A 65 6.57 15.56 -0.66
C LEU A 65 7.59 14.98 -1.63
N TYR A 66 8.53 14.18 -1.11
CA TYR A 66 9.49 13.46 -1.96
C TYR A 66 8.77 12.37 -2.75
N ILE A 67 9.01 12.35 -4.06
CA ILE A 67 8.43 11.36 -4.97
C ILE A 67 9.59 10.67 -5.71
N ALA A 68 9.74 9.36 -5.48
CA ALA A 68 10.75 8.59 -6.20
C ALA A 68 10.39 8.47 -7.67
N ASP A 69 11.40 8.47 -8.55
CA ASP A 69 11.20 8.21 -9.97
C ASP A 69 10.93 6.72 -10.19
N GLY A 70 9.97 6.42 -11.03
CA GLY A 70 9.62 5.04 -11.34
C GLY A 70 8.44 4.98 -12.28
N GLU A 71 8.20 3.81 -12.84
CA GLU A 71 7.09 3.57 -13.74
C GLU A 71 5.84 3.16 -12.97
N LEU A 72 4.68 3.55 -13.51
CA LEU A 72 3.41 3.09 -12.96
C LEU A 72 3.18 1.63 -13.32
N GLY A 73 2.53 0.90 -12.42
CA GLY A 73 2.04 -0.43 -12.71
C GLY A 73 0.88 -0.41 -13.72
N LYS A 74 0.45 -1.57 -14.14
CA LYS A 74 -0.57 -1.72 -15.17
C LYS A 74 -2.01 -1.77 -14.63
N LEU A 75 -2.18 -1.83 -13.32
CA LEU A 75 -3.51 -1.91 -12.71
C LEU A 75 -4.15 -0.53 -12.62
N ASN A 76 -5.41 -0.43 -13.02
CA ASN A 76 -6.18 0.80 -13.01
C ASN A 76 -7.01 0.98 -11.73
N LYS A 77 -7.08 -0.02 -10.90
CA LYS A 77 -7.88 -0.03 -9.68
C LYS A 77 -7.11 -0.68 -8.52
N PRO A 78 -7.56 -0.46 -7.28
CA PRO A 78 -6.94 -1.11 -6.14
C PRO A 78 -6.93 -2.63 -6.27
N SER A 79 -5.91 -3.26 -5.71
CA SER A 79 -5.84 -4.72 -5.70
C SER A 79 -6.98 -5.31 -4.85
N SER A 80 -7.38 -6.53 -5.20
CA SER A 80 -8.35 -7.27 -4.39
C SER A 80 -7.73 -7.66 -3.05
N VAL A 81 -8.60 -7.85 -2.05
CA VAL A 81 -8.19 -8.25 -0.70
C VAL A 81 -9.04 -9.45 -0.28
N GLN A 82 -8.37 -10.49 0.18
CA GLN A 82 -9.02 -11.73 0.61
C GLN A 82 -8.49 -12.14 1.99
N GLU A 83 -9.38 -12.62 2.83
CA GLU A 83 -8.97 -13.18 4.12
C GLU A 83 -8.29 -14.53 3.91
N LEU A 84 -7.12 -14.70 4.52
CA LEU A 84 -6.28 -15.86 4.29
C LEU A 84 -6.91 -17.18 4.79
N ILE A 85 -7.53 -17.15 5.97
CA ILE A 85 -8.04 -18.37 6.61
C ILE A 85 -9.40 -18.77 6.05
N THR A 86 -10.34 -17.84 5.96
CA THR A 86 -11.72 -18.13 5.53
C THR A 86 -11.92 -18.08 4.03
N GLY A 87 -11.04 -17.40 3.32
CA GLY A 87 -11.21 -17.16 1.89
C GLY A 87 -12.23 -16.09 1.54
N LYS A 88 -12.79 -15.43 2.54
CA LYS A 88 -13.79 -14.39 2.31
C LYS A 88 -13.17 -13.18 1.62
N TRP A 89 -13.81 -12.68 0.56
CA TRP A 89 -13.37 -11.48 -0.13
C TRP A 89 -13.76 -10.24 0.68
N ILE A 90 -12.75 -9.42 1.00
CA ILE A 90 -12.95 -8.11 1.65
C ILE A 90 -13.11 -7.04 0.57
N ARG A 91 -12.35 -7.19 -0.54
CA ARG A 91 -12.43 -6.31 -1.70
C ARG A 91 -12.03 -7.10 -2.93
N LYS A 92 -12.89 -7.14 -3.92
CA LYS A 92 -12.59 -7.79 -5.19
C LYS A 92 -11.95 -6.81 -6.21
#